data_71f48e4a9b96e0e96dc1ac547c773a22
#
_entry.id   71f48e4a9b96e0e96dc1ac547c773a22
#
_cell.length_a   1.000
_cell.length_b   1.000
_cell.length_c   1.000
_cell.angle_alpha   90.00
_cell.angle_beta   90.00
_cell.angle_gamma   90.00
#
_symmetry.space_group_name_H-M   'P 1'
#
loop_
_entity.id
_entity.type
_entity.pdbx_description
1 polymer ?
#
loop_
_entity_poly.entity_id
_entity_poly.type
_entity_poly.pdbx_seq_one_letter_code
_entity_poly.pdbx_strand_id
1 'polypeptide(L)'
;MGSKAVKIMLEVLLAIAVASGLSYIPAIGGNVLIDFAIIPLILVSLRHGGIWGAIASILFGLLHGVLHPSGAGYIVVPFHDSVMAYGFVAFAGFFARNTVRTAFNARISSTVLNVVTASIIATFVSYGFHAISSAIGAPTLFATEKVALASGFLGFSVNFIATLVVTLVVLVTLIYVKRDIYIPKGTRYLSRKEKSHLLND
;
A
#
# COMPACT_ATOMS: atom_id res chain seq x y z
N MET A 1 16.34 -13.94 18.78
CA MET A 1 15.78 -13.04 17.73
C MET A 1 14.91 -13.76 16.68
N GLY A 2 14.98 -15.08 16.50
CA GLY A 2 14.45 -15.77 15.32
C GLY A 2 12.93 -15.73 15.08
N SER A 3 12.12 -16.00 16.09
CA SER A 3 10.70 -16.31 15.83
C SER A 3 9.82 -15.12 15.39
N LYS A 4 9.99 -13.92 15.96
CA LYS A 4 9.15 -12.77 15.65
C LYS A 4 9.49 -12.13 14.29
N ALA A 5 10.77 -11.93 14.01
CA ALA A 5 11.23 -11.38 12.74
C ALA A 5 10.88 -12.30 11.56
N VAL A 6 11.04 -13.61 11.73
CA VAL A 6 10.66 -14.60 10.72
C VAL A 6 9.16 -14.53 10.39
N LYS A 7 8.29 -14.39 11.41
CA LYS A 7 6.84 -14.24 11.19
C LYS A 7 6.51 -12.99 10.40
N ILE A 8 7.13 -11.85 10.73
CA ILE A 8 6.91 -10.61 9.98
C ILE A 8 7.39 -10.78 8.54
N MET A 9 8.56 -11.37 8.34
CA MET A 9 9.10 -11.61 7.00
C MET A 9 8.18 -12.49 6.15
N LEU A 10 7.58 -13.53 6.74
CA LEU A 10 6.59 -14.36 6.04
C LEU A 10 5.33 -13.58 5.67
N GLU A 11 4.84 -12.70 6.55
CA GLU A 11 3.70 -11.82 6.24
C GLU A 11 4.05 -10.81 5.14
N VAL A 12 5.27 -10.28 5.12
CA VAL A 12 5.79 -9.41 4.04
C VAL A 12 5.86 -10.17 2.70
N LEU A 13 6.43 -11.37 2.69
CA LEU A 13 6.52 -12.19 1.48
C LEU A 13 5.13 -12.57 0.95
N LEU A 14 4.19 -12.90 1.85
CA LEU A 14 2.81 -13.17 1.47
C LEU A 14 2.16 -11.94 0.82
N ALA A 15 2.37 -10.76 1.39
CA ALA A 15 1.83 -9.52 0.82
C ALA A 15 2.40 -9.22 -0.56
N ILE A 16 3.71 -9.44 -0.77
CA ILE A 16 4.35 -9.30 -2.09
C ILE A 16 3.75 -10.29 -3.08
N ALA A 17 3.56 -11.56 -2.69
CA ALA A 17 2.96 -12.57 -3.56
C ALA A 17 1.52 -12.21 -3.95
N VAL A 18 0.71 -11.74 -3.00
CA VAL A 18 -0.66 -11.28 -3.26
C VAL A 18 -0.64 -10.04 -4.16
N ALA A 19 0.23 -9.05 -3.90
CA ALA A 19 0.37 -7.86 -4.73
C ALA A 19 0.75 -8.24 -6.17
N SER A 20 1.70 -9.18 -6.33
CA SER A 20 2.11 -9.66 -7.66
C SER A 20 0.97 -10.34 -8.40
N GLY A 21 0.17 -11.17 -7.73
CA GLY A 21 -1.03 -11.75 -8.35
C GLY A 21 -2.06 -10.70 -8.76
N LEU A 22 -2.29 -9.70 -7.90
CA LEU A 22 -3.24 -8.61 -8.17
C LEU A 22 -2.78 -7.67 -9.29
N SER A 23 -1.47 -7.53 -9.52
CA SER A 23 -0.93 -6.69 -10.59
C SER A 23 -1.24 -7.20 -12.01
N TYR A 24 -1.70 -8.44 -12.14
CA TYR A 24 -2.16 -9.01 -13.41
C TYR A 24 -3.63 -8.75 -13.71
N ILE A 25 -4.38 -8.11 -12.82
CA ILE A 25 -5.78 -7.75 -13.09
C ILE A 25 -5.80 -6.64 -14.14
N PRO A 26 -6.42 -6.87 -15.29
CA PRO A 26 -6.42 -5.90 -16.39
C PRO A 26 -7.24 -4.65 -16.05
N ALA A 27 -6.99 -3.58 -16.81
CA ALA A 27 -7.77 -2.36 -16.72
C ALA A 27 -9.28 -2.62 -16.95
N ILE A 28 -10.11 -1.99 -16.14
CA ILE A 28 -11.58 -2.14 -16.22
C ILE A 28 -12.10 -1.28 -17.37
N GLY A 29 -12.87 -1.92 -18.27
CA GLY A 29 -13.44 -1.23 -19.43
C GLY A 29 -12.42 -0.73 -20.46
N GLY A 30 -11.18 -1.19 -20.39
CA GLY A 30 -10.11 -0.80 -21.30
C GLY A 30 -9.54 0.61 -21.10
N ASN A 31 -10.13 1.42 -20.23
CA ASN A 31 -9.81 2.83 -20.07
C ASN A 31 -9.45 3.26 -18.63
N VAL A 32 -9.69 2.45 -17.63
CA VAL A 32 -9.38 2.76 -16.24
C VAL A 32 -8.48 1.69 -15.66
N LEU A 33 -7.27 2.08 -15.30
CA LEU A 33 -6.31 1.24 -14.61
C LEU A 33 -6.51 1.38 -13.10
N ILE A 34 -6.82 0.27 -12.44
CA ILE A 34 -6.90 0.19 -10.98
C ILE A 34 -5.71 -0.62 -10.49
N ASP A 35 -4.86 0.00 -9.71
CA ASP A 35 -3.72 -0.69 -9.10
C ASP A 35 -4.14 -1.40 -7.80
N PHE A 36 -4.56 -2.64 -7.93
CA PHE A 36 -4.93 -3.48 -6.79
C PHE A 36 -3.72 -3.90 -5.94
N ALA A 37 -2.51 -3.87 -6.50
CA ALA A 37 -1.30 -4.29 -5.80
C ALA A 37 -0.96 -3.38 -4.61
N ILE A 38 -1.40 -2.12 -4.64
CA ILE A 38 -1.17 -1.16 -3.56
C ILE A 38 -1.88 -1.57 -2.24
N ILE A 39 -2.97 -2.33 -2.31
CA ILE A 39 -3.80 -2.70 -1.16
C ILE A 39 -3.04 -3.54 -0.13
N PRO A 40 -2.44 -4.71 -0.49
CA PRO A 40 -1.67 -5.50 0.46
C PRO A 40 -0.41 -4.78 0.95
N LEU A 41 0.19 -3.89 0.15
CA LEU A 41 1.35 -3.10 0.56
C LEU A 41 0.99 -2.07 1.63
N ILE A 42 -0.13 -1.36 1.47
CA ILE A 42 -0.66 -0.45 2.50
C ILE A 42 -1.00 -1.24 3.77
N LEU A 43 -1.63 -2.40 3.65
CA LEU A 43 -2.01 -3.23 4.79
C LEU A 43 -0.78 -3.66 5.61
N VAL A 44 0.29 -4.13 4.95
CA VAL A 44 1.55 -4.49 5.62
C VAL A 44 2.18 -3.27 6.28
N SER A 45 2.20 -2.12 5.60
CA SER A 45 2.72 -0.87 6.13
C SER A 45 1.97 -0.43 7.39
N LEU A 46 0.64 -0.51 7.39
CA LEU A 46 -0.20 -0.19 8.54
C LEU A 46 -0.06 -1.19 9.70
N ARG A 47 0.24 -2.46 9.39
CA ARG A 47 0.36 -3.52 10.38
C ARG A 47 1.74 -3.55 11.05
N HIS A 48 2.81 -3.41 10.28
CA HIS A 48 4.19 -3.59 10.75
C HIS A 48 5.03 -2.32 10.78
N GLY A 49 4.50 -1.21 10.28
CA GLY A 49 5.18 0.08 10.24
C GLY A 49 5.95 0.35 8.96
N GLY A 50 6.47 1.58 8.85
CA GLY A 50 7.08 2.08 7.62
C GLY A 50 8.29 1.29 7.14
N ILE A 51 9.13 0.76 8.05
CA ILE A 51 10.33 0.00 7.67
C ILE A 51 9.94 -1.29 6.95
N TRP A 52 9.03 -2.08 7.52
CA TRP A 52 8.55 -3.32 6.89
C TRP A 52 7.70 -3.04 5.66
N GLY A 53 6.94 -1.95 5.69
CA GLY A 53 6.23 -1.43 4.53
C GLY A 53 7.18 -1.08 3.40
N ALA A 54 8.29 -0.38 3.68
CA ALA A 54 9.30 -0.03 2.69
C ALA A 54 9.96 -1.28 2.08
N ILE A 55 10.34 -2.25 2.92
CA ILE A 55 10.90 -3.51 2.45
C ILE A 55 9.91 -4.22 1.51
N ALA A 56 8.64 -4.35 1.93
CA ALA A 56 7.62 -5.00 1.10
C ALA A 56 7.43 -4.26 -0.24
N SER A 57 7.30 -2.94 -0.18
CA SER A 57 7.00 -2.11 -1.34
C SER A 57 8.15 -2.01 -2.33
N ILE A 58 9.38 -1.87 -1.85
CA ILE A 58 10.57 -1.84 -2.71
C ILE A 58 10.79 -3.21 -3.37
N LEU A 59 10.70 -4.30 -2.60
CA LEU A 59 10.84 -5.65 -3.17
C LEU A 59 9.73 -5.95 -4.18
N PHE A 60 8.50 -5.53 -3.90
CA PHE A 60 7.42 -5.63 -4.86
C PHE A 60 7.69 -4.80 -6.12
N GLY A 61 8.14 -3.54 -5.98
CA GLY A 61 8.47 -2.68 -7.11
C GLY A 61 9.56 -3.27 -8.01
N LEU A 62 10.60 -3.88 -7.40
CA LEU A 62 11.62 -4.62 -8.13
C LEU A 62 11.01 -5.81 -8.90
N LEU A 63 10.20 -6.62 -8.22
CA LEU A 63 9.55 -7.77 -8.84
C LEU A 63 8.57 -7.34 -9.94
N HIS A 64 7.80 -6.29 -9.71
CA HIS A 64 6.86 -5.74 -10.67
C HIS A 64 7.56 -5.26 -11.94
N GLY A 65 8.70 -4.56 -11.83
CA GLY A 65 9.51 -4.15 -12.98
C GLY A 65 10.04 -5.31 -13.82
N VAL A 66 10.26 -6.48 -13.19
CA VAL A 66 10.65 -7.71 -13.91
C VAL A 66 9.44 -8.40 -14.55
N LEU A 67 8.32 -8.45 -13.85
CA LEU A 67 7.11 -9.16 -14.30
C LEU A 67 6.38 -8.41 -15.42
N HIS A 68 6.48 -7.09 -15.43
CA HIS A 68 5.84 -6.21 -16.41
C HIS A 68 6.88 -5.36 -17.16
N PRO A 69 7.75 -5.98 -17.98
CA PRO A 69 8.75 -5.23 -18.73
C PRO A 69 8.03 -4.29 -19.71
N SER A 70 8.22 -2.99 -19.54
CA SER A 70 7.81 -2.02 -20.55
C SER A 70 8.63 -2.31 -21.82
N GLY A 71 7.96 -2.59 -22.95
CA GLY A 71 8.51 -3.13 -24.18
C GLY A 71 9.64 -2.33 -24.88
N ALA A 72 10.30 -1.43 -24.19
CA ALA A 72 11.37 -0.57 -24.68
C ALA A 72 12.80 -1.13 -24.46
N GLY A 73 12.93 -2.37 -24.00
CA GLY A 73 14.27 -3.01 -23.86
C GLY A 73 15.20 -2.42 -22.79
N TYR A 74 14.74 -1.47 -21.99
CA TYR A 74 15.54 -0.81 -20.98
C TYR A 74 15.23 -1.35 -19.59
N ILE A 75 16.14 -2.09 -19.01
CA ILE A 75 16.06 -2.63 -17.66
C ILE A 75 16.04 -1.52 -16.59
N VAL A 76 16.64 -0.38 -16.86
CA VAL A 76 16.88 0.68 -15.86
C VAL A 76 15.66 1.54 -15.58
N VAL A 77 14.85 1.85 -16.57
CA VAL A 77 13.75 2.83 -16.45
C VAL A 77 12.47 2.24 -15.83
N PRO A 78 12.03 1.01 -16.17
CA PRO A 78 10.93 0.34 -15.46
C PRO A 78 11.22 0.17 -13.98
N PHE A 79 12.46 -0.15 -13.62
CA PHE A 79 12.88 -0.25 -12.22
C PHE A 79 12.70 1.08 -11.48
N HIS A 80 13.12 2.18 -12.08
CA HIS A 80 13.05 3.49 -11.45
C HIS A 80 11.60 3.88 -11.12
N ASP A 81 10.69 3.78 -12.09
CA ASP A 81 9.29 4.13 -11.89
C ASP A 81 8.62 3.19 -10.87
N SER A 82 8.67 1.88 -11.09
CA SER A 82 8.01 0.91 -10.22
C SER A 82 8.58 0.90 -8.80
N VAL A 83 9.90 0.89 -8.65
CA VAL A 83 10.54 0.84 -7.32
C VAL A 83 10.25 2.08 -6.51
N MET A 84 10.33 3.27 -7.13
CA MET A 84 10.07 4.52 -6.42
C MET A 84 8.59 4.70 -6.13
N ALA A 85 7.71 4.51 -7.11
CA ALA A 85 6.29 4.68 -6.91
C ALA A 85 5.73 3.74 -5.83
N TYR A 86 6.05 2.45 -5.91
CA TYR A 86 5.63 1.52 -4.86
C TYR A 86 6.38 1.73 -3.55
N GLY A 87 7.66 2.12 -3.58
CA GLY A 87 8.42 2.43 -2.37
C GLY A 87 7.76 3.49 -1.50
N PHE A 88 7.10 4.47 -2.10
CA PHE A 88 6.37 5.51 -1.38
C PHE A 88 5.07 5.02 -0.73
N VAL A 89 4.55 3.86 -1.09
CA VAL A 89 3.42 3.24 -0.38
C VAL A 89 3.75 2.99 1.10
N ALA A 90 5.02 2.83 1.43
CA ALA A 90 5.51 2.73 2.80
C ALA A 90 5.10 3.91 3.70
N PHE A 91 4.73 5.06 3.15
CA PHE A 91 4.25 6.21 3.93
C PHE A 91 2.97 5.91 4.70
N ALA A 92 2.17 4.94 4.28
CA ALA A 92 1.08 4.42 5.11
C ALA A 92 1.56 3.96 6.49
N GLY A 93 2.80 3.51 6.59
CA GLY A 93 3.40 3.02 7.82
C GLY A 93 3.62 4.10 8.90
N PHE A 94 3.56 5.38 8.58
CA PHE A 94 3.55 6.45 9.59
C PHE A 94 2.31 6.38 10.48
N PHE A 95 1.22 5.82 9.98
CA PHE A 95 -0.03 5.62 10.71
C PHE A 95 -0.12 4.27 11.44
N ALA A 96 0.88 3.39 11.27
CA ALA A 96 0.86 2.03 11.80
C ALA A 96 0.60 1.98 13.32
N ARG A 97 1.37 2.76 14.09
CA ARG A 97 1.25 2.78 15.55
C ARG A 97 -0.17 3.15 16.02
N ASN A 98 -0.75 4.17 15.40
CA ASN A 98 -2.09 4.64 15.74
C ASN A 98 -3.15 3.64 15.27
N THR A 99 -3.01 3.11 14.05
CA THR A 99 -3.92 2.09 13.50
C THR A 99 -3.95 0.85 14.37
N VAL A 100 -2.79 0.28 14.69
CA VAL A 100 -2.69 -0.91 15.55
C VAL A 100 -3.29 -0.65 16.93
N ARG A 101 -2.98 0.51 17.54
CA ARG A 101 -3.50 0.90 18.85
C ARG A 101 -5.02 1.07 18.86
N THR A 102 -5.57 1.75 17.86
CA THR A 102 -7.02 1.98 17.78
C THR A 102 -7.77 0.72 17.43
N ALA A 103 -7.23 -0.12 16.53
CA ALA A 103 -7.77 -1.43 16.20
C ALA A 103 -7.76 -2.37 17.43
N PHE A 104 -6.68 -2.43 18.18
CA PHE A 104 -6.58 -3.23 19.40
C PHE A 104 -7.64 -2.82 20.45
N ASN A 105 -7.82 -1.52 20.65
CA ASN A 105 -8.81 -0.99 21.60
C ASN A 105 -10.25 -0.92 21.07
N ALA A 106 -10.55 -1.58 19.95
CA ALA A 106 -11.88 -1.62 19.34
C ALA A 106 -12.47 -0.23 18.98
N ARG A 107 -11.62 0.77 18.73
CA ARG A 107 -12.05 2.12 18.35
C ARG A 107 -12.22 2.19 16.83
N ILE A 108 -13.36 1.70 16.33
CA ILE A 108 -13.61 1.54 14.89
C ILE A 108 -13.44 2.87 14.16
N SER A 109 -14.12 3.94 14.57
CA SER A 109 -14.06 5.24 13.87
C SER A 109 -12.64 5.80 13.78
N SER A 110 -11.85 5.70 14.86
CA SER A 110 -10.45 6.14 14.85
C SER A 110 -9.56 5.25 13.99
N THR A 111 -9.85 3.96 13.92
CA THR A 111 -9.13 3.02 13.05
C THR A 111 -9.42 3.35 11.58
N VAL A 112 -10.69 3.55 11.24
CA VAL A 112 -11.12 3.97 9.90
C VAL A 112 -10.41 5.28 9.50
N LEU A 113 -10.43 6.29 10.37
CA LEU A 113 -9.76 7.56 10.08
C LEU A 113 -8.26 7.37 9.77
N ASN A 114 -7.55 6.59 10.59
CA ASN A 114 -6.12 6.32 10.35
C ASN A 114 -5.89 5.59 9.03
N VAL A 115 -6.70 4.58 8.72
CA VAL A 115 -6.59 3.79 7.48
C VAL A 115 -6.93 4.66 6.27
N VAL A 116 -7.98 5.46 6.32
CA VAL A 116 -8.37 6.38 5.23
C VAL A 116 -7.26 7.38 4.96
N THR A 117 -6.76 8.06 6.01
CA THR A 117 -5.69 9.06 5.85
C THR A 117 -4.41 8.43 5.29
N ALA A 118 -4.02 7.27 5.81
CA ALA A 118 -2.86 6.54 5.34
C ALA A 118 -2.99 6.13 3.86
N SER A 119 -4.16 5.63 3.47
CA SER A 119 -4.43 5.23 2.09
C SER A 119 -4.39 6.41 1.12
N ILE A 120 -5.00 7.54 1.51
CA ILE A 120 -4.96 8.76 0.69
C ILE A 120 -3.51 9.20 0.47
N ILE A 121 -2.72 9.31 1.53
CA ILE A 121 -1.33 9.78 1.43
C ILE A 121 -0.49 8.80 0.61
N ALA A 122 -0.55 7.51 0.91
CA ALA A 122 0.24 6.50 0.22
C ALA A 122 -0.10 6.42 -1.27
N THR A 123 -1.38 6.38 -1.61
CA THR A 123 -1.84 6.35 -3.01
C THR A 123 -1.48 7.64 -3.73
N PHE A 124 -1.68 8.80 -3.10
CA PHE A 124 -1.38 10.10 -3.70
C PHE A 124 0.11 10.24 -4.02
N VAL A 125 0.99 9.90 -3.10
CA VAL A 125 2.45 10.01 -3.30
C VAL A 125 2.92 9.01 -4.36
N SER A 126 2.43 7.78 -4.33
CA SER A 126 2.75 6.75 -5.32
C SER A 126 2.34 7.19 -6.73
N TYR A 127 1.09 7.61 -6.91
CA TYR A 127 0.60 8.10 -8.20
C TYR A 127 1.27 9.42 -8.62
N GLY A 128 1.57 10.30 -7.68
CA GLY A 128 2.33 11.52 -7.94
C GLY A 128 3.70 11.23 -8.54
N PHE A 129 4.36 10.16 -8.07
CA PHE A 129 5.63 9.74 -8.65
C PHE A 129 5.47 9.19 -10.07
N HIS A 130 4.46 8.38 -10.35
CA HIS A 130 4.15 7.94 -11.72
C HIS A 130 3.90 9.13 -12.65
N ALA A 131 3.19 10.17 -12.17
CA ALA A 131 2.95 11.37 -12.95
C ALA A 131 4.24 12.14 -13.26
N ILE A 132 5.15 12.26 -12.29
CA ILE A 132 6.45 12.90 -12.48
C ILE A 132 7.29 12.08 -13.48
N SER A 133 7.37 10.76 -13.31
CA SER A 133 8.07 9.87 -14.24
C SER A 133 7.56 10.00 -15.66
N SER A 134 6.24 10.08 -15.83
CA SER A 134 5.60 10.30 -17.13
C SER A 134 5.97 11.68 -17.72
N ALA A 135 5.96 12.72 -16.90
CA ALA A 135 6.25 14.09 -17.35
C ALA A 135 7.70 14.27 -17.84
N ILE A 136 8.64 13.53 -17.27
CA ILE A 136 10.05 13.55 -17.72
C ILE A 136 10.32 12.58 -18.89
N GLY A 137 9.28 11.99 -19.47
CA GLY A 137 9.40 11.08 -20.62
C GLY A 137 9.94 9.70 -20.26
N ALA A 138 9.96 9.34 -18.96
CA ALA A 138 10.33 8.00 -18.55
C ALA A 138 9.20 7.00 -18.90
N PRO A 139 9.53 5.78 -19.34
CA PRO A 139 8.52 4.74 -19.49
C PRO A 139 7.88 4.45 -18.13
N THR A 140 6.58 4.62 -18.04
CA THR A 140 5.80 4.40 -16.82
C THR A 140 4.88 3.22 -17.00
N LEU A 141 4.34 2.69 -15.89
CA LEU A 141 3.27 1.70 -15.89
C LEU A 141 2.10 2.13 -16.80
N PHE A 142 1.83 3.43 -16.87
CA PHE A 142 0.75 4.00 -17.65
C PHE A 142 1.12 4.22 -19.13
N ALA A 143 2.40 4.26 -19.47
CA ALA A 143 2.86 4.53 -20.84
C ALA A 143 2.74 3.32 -21.77
N THR A 144 2.75 2.12 -21.20
CA THR A 144 2.64 0.87 -21.98
C THR A 144 1.21 0.52 -22.34
N GLU A 145 0.24 1.05 -21.63
CA GLU A 145 -1.16 0.87 -21.94
C GLU A 145 -1.71 2.12 -22.64
N LYS A 146 -2.25 1.96 -23.83
CA LYS A 146 -2.87 3.03 -24.67
C LYS A 146 -3.90 3.90 -23.94
N VAL A 147 -4.24 3.49 -22.73
CA VAL A 147 -5.29 4.00 -21.87
C VAL A 147 -4.90 5.24 -21.11
N ALA A 148 -3.66 5.33 -20.70
CA ALA A 148 -3.38 6.27 -19.62
C ALA A 148 -3.07 7.66 -20.09
N LEU A 149 -2.67 7.79 -21.29
CA LEU A 149 -1.95 9.01 -21.66
C LEU A 149 -2.48 9.78 -22.82
N ALA A 150 -3.44 9.23 -23.52
CA ALA A 150 -4.23 10.02 -24.44
C ALA A 150 -4.89 11.24 -23.75
N SER A 151 -4.99 11.20 -22.40
CA SER A 151 -5.70 12.20 -21.62
C SER A 151 -4.85 12.94 -20.58
N GLY A 152 -3.56 12.69 -20.48
CA GLY A 152 -2.67 13.42 -19.56
C GLY A 152 -3.18 13.45 -18.11
N PHE A 153 -3.37 14.65 -17.55
CA PHE A 153 -3.80 14.86 -16.17
C PHE A 153 -5.17 14.23 -15.84
N LEU A 154 -6.09 14.19 -16.80
CA LEU A 154 -7.41 13.58 -16.58
C LEU A 154 -7.31 12.06 -16.40
N GLY A 155 -6.55 11.37 -17.23
CA GLY A 155 -6.34 9.92 -17.09
C GLY A 155 -5.66 9.56 -15.78
N PHE A 156 -4.65 10.34 -15.40
CA PHE A 156 -4.01 10.21 -14.09
C PHE A 156 -5.01 10.34 -12.95
N SER A 157 -5.82 11.40 -12.96
CA SER A 157 -6.79 11.67 -11.90
C SER A 157 -7.85 10.58 -11.79
N VAL A 158 -8.35 10.07 -12.91
CA VAL A 158 -9.35 9.00 -12.94
C VAL A 158 -8.77 7.71 -12.36
N ASN A 159 -7.57 7.30 -12.78
CA ASN A 159 -6.91 6.10 -12.29
C ASN A 159 -6.57 6.20 -10.80
N PHE A 160 -6.09 7.36 -10.36
CA PHE A 160 -5.84 7.64 -8.93
C PHE A 160 -7.11 7.51 -8.10
N ILE A 161 -8.19 8.19 -8.51
CA ILE A 161 -9.46 8.16 -7.77
C ILE A 161 -10.04 6.74 -7.75
N ALA A 162 -10.03 6.04 -8.89
CA ALA A 162 -10.52 4.66 -8.97
C ALA A 162 -9.74 3.73 -8.04
N THR A 163 -8.41 3.79 -8.07
CA THR A 163 -7.55 3.00 -7.18
C THR A 163 -7.78 3.36 -5.71
N LEU A 164 -7.88 4.66 -5.39
CA LEU A 164 -8.12 5.10 -4.03
C LEU A 164 -9.47 4.60 -3.51
N VAL A 165 -10.54 4.74 -4.29
CA VAL A 165 -11.88 4.27 -3.89
C VAL A 165 -11.87 2.78 -3.61
N VAL A 166 -11.32 1.97 -4.51
CA VAL A 166 -11.25 0.52 -4.32
C VAL A 166 -10.39 0.16 -3.09
N THR A 167 -9.25 0.82 -2.93
CA THR A 167 -8.37 0.64 -1.77
C THR A 167 -9.11 0.94 -0.46
N LEU A 168 -9.83 2.06 -0.41
CA LEU A 168 -10.62 2.45 0.77
C LEU A 168 -11.74 1.44 1.04
N VAL A 169 -12.48 1.04 0.02
CA VAL A 169 -13.56 0.05 0.18
C VAL A 169 -13.00 -1.24 0.78
N VAL A 170 -11.92 -1.78 0.23
CA VAL A 170 -11.33 -3.03 0.71
C VAL A 170 -10.79 -2.88 2.13
N LEU A 171 -9.92 -1.89 2.36
CA LEU A 171 -9.26 -1.74 3.67
C LEU A 171 -10.25 -1.37 4.78
N VAL A 172 -11.24 -0.52 4.51
CA VAL A 172 -12.27 -0.18 5.51
C VAL A 172 -13.17 -1.38 5.78
N THR A 173 -13.57 -2.13 4.75
CA THR A 173 -14.36 -3.36 4.94
C THR A 173 -13.61 -4.37 5.82
N LEU A 174 -12.30 -4.52 5.65
CA LEU A 174 -11.49 -5.38 6.51
C LEU A 174 -11.51 -4.97 7.99
N ILE A 175 -11.71 -3.69 8.31
CA ILE A 175 -11.86 -3.25 9.72
C ILE A 175 -13.15 -3.81 10.32
N TYR A 176 -14.24 -3.81 9.57
CA TYR A 176 -15.54 -4.31 10.05
C TYR A 176 -15.61 -5.83 10.09
N VAL A 177 -15.02 -6.50 9.10
CA VAL A 177 -15.10 -7.97 8.97
C VAL A 177 -14.05 -8.66 9.84
N LYS A 178 -12.81 -8.17 9.84
CA LYS A 178 -11.69 -8.82 10.54
C LYS A 178 -10.64 -7.80 10.99
N ARG A 179 -11.00 -6.95 11.93
CA ARG A 179 -10.14 -5.91 12.50
C ARG A 179 -8.75 -6.42 12.90
N ASP A 180 -8.65 -7.65 13.39
CA ASP A 180 -7.41 -8.25 13.86
C ASP A 180 -6.33 -8.37 12.79
N ILE A 181 -6.72 -8.24 11.51
CA ILE A 181 -5.76 -8.21 10.40
C ILE A 181 -4.79 -7.03 10.50
N TYR A 182 -5.19 -5.95 11.17
CA TYR A 182 -4.34 -4.78 11.41
C TYR A 182 -3.43 -4.94 12.63
N ILE A 183 -3.63 -5.99 13.45
CA ILE A 183 -2.92 -6.17 14.71
C ILE A 183 -1.87 -7.26 14.55
N PRO A 184 -0.55 -6.95 14.69
CA PRO A 184 0.48 -7.98 14.69
C PRO A 184 0.29 -8.97 15.85
N LYS A 185 0.52 -10.25 15.60
CA LYS A 185 0.44 -11.29 16.64
C LYS A 185 1.41 -10.99 17.77
N GLY A 186 0.93 -11.09 19.00
CA GLY A 186 1.75 -10.81 20.21
C GLY A 186 1.85 -9.33 20.56
N THR A 187 1.07 -8.45 19.92
CA THR A 187 0.93 -7.05 20.33
C THR A 187 0.22 -6.98 21.68
N ARG A 188 0.81 -6.23 22.63
CA ARG A 188 0.20 -5.91 23.92
C ARG A 188 0.19 -4.39 24.06
N TYR A 189 -0.99 -3.81 24.20
CA TYR A 189 -1.19 -2.43 24.61
C TYR A 189 -1.98 -2.44 25.91
N LEU A 190 -1.50 -1.71 26.90
CA LEU A 190 -2.26 -1.48 28.12
C LEU A 190 -3.58 -0.77 27.76
N SER A 191 -4.68 -1.31 28.21
CA SER A 191 -5.98 -0.68 28.09
C SER A 191 -6.02 0.60 28.92
N ARG A 192 -6.97 1.50 28.66
CA ARG A 192 -7.09 2.73 29.44
C ARG A 192 -7.38 2.45 30.92
N LYS A 193 -8.09 1.34 31.20
CA LYS A 193 -8.38 0.89 32.57
C LYS A 193 -7.13 0.38 33.28
N GLU A 194 -6.28 -0.41 32.60
CA GLU A 194 -5.02 -0.89 33.15
C GLU A 194 -4.03 0.25 33.44
N LYS A 195 -4.00 1.27 32.57
CA LYS A 195 -3.19 2.46 32.82
C LYS A 195 -3.65 3.25 34.03
N SER A 196 -4.97 3.38 34.24
CA SER A 196 -5.48 4.11 35.39
C SER A 196 -5.23 3.35 36.72
N HIS A 197 -5.21 2.03 36.68
CA HIS A 197 -4.88 1.20 37.83
C HIS A 197 -3.40 1.35 38.22
N LEU A 198 -2.50 1.33 37.25
CA LEU A 198 -1.05 1.49 37.47
C LEU A 198 -0.62 2.92 37.87
N LEU A 199 -1.48 3.91 37.69
CA LEU A 199 -1.20 5.30 38.10
C LEU A 199 -1.76 5.64 39.48
N ASN A 200 -2.60 4.76 40.05
CA ASN A 200 -3.23 4.96 41.36
C ASN A 200 -2.63 4.06 42.44
N ASP A 201 -1.67 3.21 42.11
CA ASP A 201 -0.82 2.44 43.03
C ASP A 201 0.53 3.15 43.23
#